data_6e961b81b0a1616482c6f58cff2286de
#
_entry.id   6e961b81b0a1616482c6f58cff2286de
#
_cell.length_a   1.000
_cell.length_b   1.000
_cell.length_c   1.000
_cell.angle_alpha   90.00
_cell.angle_beta   90.00
_cell.angle_gamma   90.00
#
_symmetry.space_group_name_H-M   'P 1'
#
loop_
_entity.id
_entity.type
_entity.pdbx_description
1 polymer ?
#
loop_
_entity_poly.entity_id
_entity_poly.type
_entity_poly.pdbx_seq_one_letter_code
_entity_poly.pdbx_strand_id
1 'polypeptide(L)'
;MADWLKLDNAALIFPAVRRRDWTNTFRVSATLREKIQPDMLQKAVDMLMPRFPSVYVCLHRGVFWYYLQKLTRPPKVQPEGACPLIHMTGRELRQCCFRVLYYENRIAVECFHAVTDGGGGMVFLKTLTAAYLSLVHGIAIPAGFGVLDISAAPTAEEQADLFTTAAGKTALSRKEENALRLRGPREEDGFLHLIIASIPQEQLLALAHQHHCTVTALLAAVMLQSVLALAKKNQGNRWAKVTVAVDLRRVLGGSTLRNFALAVNVGVDPRLGSYTLEELTRAVQSQLDSQVTRQQMAARVAANVQPAQNFFIRAMPLPLKNFVLRAVYDRVGECKGSLNISNLGKSELPEQMHPYVQYLDFTIGPQATYPNNCSVVSYGGVTRTRLVELGVEVTVDSNNGNAH
;
A
#
# COMPACT_ATOMS: atom_id res chain seq x y z
N MET A 1 30.02 5.29 -3.06
CA MET A 1 28.63 5.17 -3.60
C MET A 1 27.99 6.54 -3.52
N ALA A 2 27.14 6.92 -4.48
CA ALA A 2 26.45 8.21 -4.42
C ALA A 2 25.56 8.30 -3.16
N ASP A 3 25.59 9.47 -2.48
CA ASP A 3 24.81 9.70 -1.27
C ASP A 3 23.32 9.98 -1.55
N TRP A 4 22.92 9.89 -2.80
CA TRP A 4 21.55 10.14 -3.25
C TRP A 4 21.06 9.09 -4.23
N LEU A 5 19.73 8.90 -4.25
CA LEU A 5 19.01 7.98 -5.12
C LEU A 5 17.97 8.76 -5.95
N LYS A 6 17.78 8.35 -7.19
CA LYS A 6 16.62 8.80 -7.97
C LYS A 6 15.34 8.20 -7.38
N LEU A 7 14.23 8.94 -7.47
CA LEU A 7 12.93 8.33 -7.21
C LEU A 7 12.67 7.24 -8.25
N ASP A 8 11.97 6.18 -7.83
CA ASP A 8 11.45 5.17 -8.75
C ASP A 8 10.49 5.81 -9.74
N ASN A 9 10.32 5.20 -10.88
CA ASN A 9 9.38 5.69 -11.87
C ASN A 9 7.96 5.83 -11.30
N ALA A 10 7.48 4.85 -10.51
CA ALA A 10 6.20 4.94 -9.83
C ALA A 10 6.16 6.04 -8.77
N ALA A 11 7.28 6.31 -8.12
CA ALA A 11 7.37 7.27 -7.02
C ALA A 11 7.34 8.74 -7.47
N LEU A 12 7.58 9.03 -8.74
CA LEU A 12 7.63 10.40 -9.27
C LEU A 12 6.34 11.20 -9.03
N ILE A 13 5.21 10.51 -8.98
CA ILE A 13 3.89 11.13 -8.79
C ILE A 13 3.65 11.56 -7.34
N PHE A 14 4.08 10.79 -6.34
CA PHE A 14 3.70 10.98 -4.94
C PHE A 14 4.07 12.35 -4.36
N PRO A 15 5.29 12.91 -4.56
CA PRO A 15 5.59 14.25 -4.08
C PRO A 15 4.76 15.35 -4.75
N ALA A 16 4.40 15.16 -6.04
CA ALA A 16 3.68 16.15 -6.83
C ALA A 16 2.20 16.27 -6.44
N VAL A 17 1.55 15.13 -6.10
CA VAL A 17 0.11 15.05 -5.81
C VAL A 17 -0.21 15.10 -4.32
N ARG A 18 0.79 15.16 -3.46
CA ARG A 18 0.62 15.21 -2.00
C ARG A 18 -0.25 16.37 -1.57
N ARG A 19 -1.30 16.08 -0.75
CA ARG A 19 -2.25 17.02 -0.15
C ARG A 19 -2.55 16.60 1.29
N ARG A 20 -3.26 17.45 2.06
CA ARG A 20 -3.69 17.09 3.43
C ARG A 20 -4.65 15.90 3.43
N ASP A 21 -5.56 15.85 2.47
CA ASP A 21 -6.55 14.80 2.26
C ASP A 21 -6.01 13.60 1.46
N TRP A 22 -4.74 13.63 1.06
CA TRP A 22 -4.03 12.53 0.45
C TRP A 22 -2.56 12.53 0.86
N THR A 23 -2.30 11.76 1.89
CA THR A 23 -0.99 11.78 2.56
C THR A 23 0.09 11.04 1.80
N ASN A 24 -0.26 10.13 0.89
CA ASN A 24 0.66 9.20 0.21
C ASN A 24 1.54 8.44 1.22
N THR A 25 0.97 8.09 2.35
CA THR A 25 1.59 7.28 3.38
C THR A 25 0.82 5.99 3.57
N PHE A 26 1.52 4.95 3.93
CA PHE A 26 0.94 3.71 4.40
C PHE A 26 1.61 3.29 5.69
N ARG A 27 0.97 2.41 6.42
CA ARG A 27 1.42 1.90 7.70
C ARG A 27 1.44 0.38 7.70
N VAL A 28 2.53 -0.19 8.21
CA VAL A 28 2.63 -1.59 8.60
C VAL A 28 2.90 -1.65 10.09
N SER A 29 2.32 -2.61 10.81
CA SER A 29 2.55 -2.74 12.24
C SER A 29 2.55 -4.19 12.72
N ALA A 30 3.32 -4.44 13.76
CA ALA A 30 3.37 -5.69 14.50
C ALA A 30 2.87 -5.45 15.92
N THR A 31 1.85 -6.20 16.34
CA THR A 31 1.38 -6.22 17.73
C THR A 31 2.04 -7.41 18.42
N LEU A 32 2.77 -7.13 19.48
CA LEU A 32 3.45 -8.14 20.27
C LEU A 32 2.57 -8.58 21.45
N ARG A 33 3.00 -9.62 22.17
CA ARG A 33 2.33 -10.05 23.42
C ARG A 33 2.78 -9.27 24.64
N GLU A 34 3.90 -8.56 24.52
CA GLU A 34 4.54 -7.81 25.60
C GLU A 34 4.64 -6.32 25.25
N LYS A 35 4.75 -5.47 26.28
CA LYS A 35 4.92 -4.03 26.10
C LYS A 35 6.25 -3.70 25.41
N ILE A 36 6.22 -2.72 24.53
CA ILE A 36 7.41 -2.28 23.81
C ILE A 36 8.35 -1.52 24.77
N GLN A 37 9.64 -1.83 24.67
CA GLN A 37 10.72 -1.12 25.34
C GLN A 37 11.33 -0.11 24.34
N PRO A 38 11.06 1.21 24.49
CA PRO A 38 11.45 2.19 23.47
C PRO A 38 12.95 2.27 23.21
N ASP A 39 13.76 2.09 24.24
CA ASP A 39 15.24 2.11 24.12
C ASP A 39 15.77 0.94 23.30
N MET A 40 15.17 -0.26 23.46
CA MET A 40 15.52 -1.42 22.66
C MET A 40 15.01 -1.29 21.23
N LEU A 41 13.83 -0.69 21.05
CA LEU A 41 13.33 -0.40 19.72
C LEU A 41 14.22 0.62 18.99
N GLN A 42 14.70 1.66 19.69
CA GLN A 42 15.67 2.60 19.11
C GLN A 42 16.94 1.90 18.66
N LYS A 43 17.52 1.02 19.50
CA LYS A 43 18.70 0.25 19.13
C LYS A 43 18.45 -0.62 17.90
N ALA A 44 17.29 -1.26 17.81
CA ALA A 44 16.93 -2.04 16.62
C ALA A 44 16.84 -1.16 15.36
N VAL A 45 16.25 0.03 15.45
CA VAL A 45 16.21 1.02 14.34
C VAL A 45 17.63 1.42 13.94
N ASP A 46 18.51 1.67 14.90
CA ASP A 46 19.91 2.06 14.63
C ASP A 46 20.66 0.94 13.89
N MET A 47 20.46 -0.32 14.28
CA MET A 47 21.09 -1.49 13.67
C MET A 47 20.63 -1.73 12.22
N LEU A 48 19.40 -1.39 11.87
CA LEU A 48 18.87 -1.63 10.54
C LEU A 48 19.38 -0.63 9.48
N MET A 49 19.91 0.53 9.88
CA MET A 49 20.29 1.59 8.95
C MET A 49 21.26 1.15 7.85
N PRO A 50 22.34 0.40 8.11
CA PRO A 50 23.25 -0.06 7.06
C PRO A 50 22.59 -1.06 6.10
N ARG A 51 21.60 -1.84 6.58
CA ARG A 51 20.93 -2.90 5.80
C ARG A 51 19.87 -2.36 4.85
N PHE A 52 19.27 -1.20 5.16
CA PHE A 52 18.17 -0.63 4.39
C PHE A 52 18.47 0.78 3.82
N PRO A 53 19.56 0.94 3.03
CA PRO A 53 19.98 2.27 2.54
C PRO A 53 18.99 2.94 1.59
N SER A 54 18.04 2.18 1.00
CA SER A 54 16.96 2.72 0.18
C SER A 54 15.75 3.19 1.00
N VAL A 55 15.64 2.80 2.28
CA VAL A 55 14.57 3.18 3.21
C VAL A 55 15.01 4.36 4.09
N TYR A 56 16.25 4.32 4.59
CA TYR A 56 16.83 5.40 5.42
C TYR A 56 17.21 6.59 4.55
N VAL A 57 16.19 7.29 4.07
CA VAL A 57 16.33 8.42 3.14
C VAL A 57 15.43 9.59 3.53
N CYS A 58 15.79 10.78 3.08
CA CYS A 58 14.96 11.98 3.13
C CYS A 58 14.73 12.53 1.72
N LEU A 59 13.65 13.29 1.54
CA LEU A 59 13.22 13.80 0.25
C LEU A 59 13.71 15.23 0.05
N HIS A 60 14.47 15.43 -1.01
CA HIS A 60 14.93 16.76 -1.42
C HIS A 60 14.30 17.18 -2.75
N ARG A 61 14.27 18.49 -2.95
CA ARG A 61 13.75 19.15 -4.14
C ARG A 61 14.90 19.74 -4.94
N GLY A 62 15.13 19.22 -6.14
CA GLY A 62 16.02 19.80 -7.12
C GLY A 62 15.31 20.78 -8.06
N VAL A 63 16.00 21.25 -9.09
CA VAL A 63 15.47 22.17 -10.12
C VAL A 63 14.45 21.45 -11.01
N PHE A 64 14.75 20.22 -11.43
CA PHE A 64 13.96 19.47 -12.40
C PHE A 64 13.25 18.26 -11.81
N TRP A 65 13.71 17.71 -10.66
CA TRP A 65 13.16 16.52 -10.01
C TRP A 65 13.38 16.52 -8.51
N TYR A 66 12.61 15.66 -7.85
CA TYR A 66 12.90 15.25 -6.48
C TYR A 66 13.97 14.16 -6.48
N TYR A 67 14.75 14.08 -5.41
CA TYR A 67 15.70 13.02 -5.16
C TYR A 67 15.67 12.60 -3.70
N LEU A 68 16.11 11.39 -3.43
CA LEU A 68 16.24 10.84 -2.08
C LEU A 68 17.69 10.91 -1.66
N GLN A 69 17.97 11.51 -0.53
CA GLN A 69 19.30 11.56 0.07
C GLN A 69 19.35 10.57 1.22
N LYS A 70 20.43 9.78 1.32
CA LYS A 70 20.64 8.85 2.41
C LYS A 70 20.82 9.61 3.72
N LEU A 71 20.21 9.09 4.78
CA LEU A 71 20.37 9.64 6.12
C LEU A 71 21.79 9.36 6.63
N THR A 72 22.31 10.28 7.43
CA THR A 72 23.59 10.11 8.15
C THR A 72 23.38 9.59 9.58
N ARG A 73 22.14 9.68 10.07
CA ARG A 73 21.74 9.23 11.41
C ARG A 73 20.34 8.59 11.34
N PRO A 74 20.08 7.53 12.13
CA PRO A 74 18.77 6.94 12.19
C PRO A 74 17.73 7.89 12.81
N PRO A 75 16.45 7.79 12.40
CA PRO A 75 15.38 8.56 13.01
C PRO A 75 15.12 8.10 14.45
N LYS A 76 14.60 9.00 15.28
CA LYS A 76 14.15 8.68 16.62
C LYS A 76 12.80 7.96 16.58
N VAL A 77 12.67 6.89 17.39
CA VAL A 77 11.38 6.28 17.67
C VAL A 77 10.49 7.24 18.43
N GLN A 78 9.19 7.22 18.17
CA GLN A 78 8.22 8.18 18.73
C GLN A 78 7.04 7.42 19.33
N PRO A 79 6.45 7.91 20.43
CA PRO A 79 5.15 7.41 20.87
C PRO A 79 4.11 7.70 19.80
N GLU A 80 3.17 6.78 19.62
CA GLU A 80 2.07 6.94 18.68
C GLU A 80 1.09 8.01 19.18
N GLY A 81 0.69 8.91 18.29
CA GLY A 81 -0.36 9.89 18.57
C GLY A 81 -1.77 9.30 18.42
N ALA A 82 -2.80 10.11 18.69
CA ALA A 82 -4.19 9.69 18.66
C ALA A 82 -4.68 9.20 17.27
N CYS A 83 -4.12 9.76 16.19
CA CYS A 83 -4.50 9.40 14.83
C CYS A 83 -3.34 8.76 14.07
N PRO A 84 -3.53 7.59 13.43
CA PRO A 84 -2.54 7.01 12.54
C PRO A 84 -2.50 7.76 11.20
N LEU A 85 -1.39 7.60 10.45
CA LEU A 85 -1.24 8.10 9.09
C LEU A 85 -1.39 9.63 8.95
N ILE A 86 -1.05 10.38 9.98
CA ILE A 86 -1.03 11.84 9.93
C ILE A 86 -0.08 12.29 8.80
N HIS A 87 -0.53 13.29 8.05
CA HIS A 87 0.22 13.87 6.94
C HIS A 87 1.67 14.23 7.35
N MET A 88 2.62 13.66 6.63
CA MET A 88 4.04 14.05 6.77
C MET A 88 4.27 15.38 6.06
N THR A 89 4.65 16.40 6.80
CA THR A 89 4.94 17.72 6.25
C THR A 89 6.18 17.69 5.35
N GLY A 90 6.34 18.72 4.49
CA GLY A 90 7.55 18.83 3.69
C GLY A 90 8.82 19.02 4.51
N ARG A 91 8.72 19.53 5.75
CA ARG A 91 9.84 19.65 6.68
C ARG A 91 10.25 18.28 7.24
N GLU A 92 9.28 17.46 7.63
CA GLU A 92 9.53 16.10 8.11
C GLU A 92 10.12 15.22 7.01
N LEU A 93 9.56 15.26 5.79
CA LEU A 93 10.11 14.50 4.66
C LEU A 93 11.56 14.89 4.29
N ARG A 94 11.97 16.14 4.56
CA ARG A 94 13.38 16.54 4.43
C ARG A 94 14.26 16.02 5.56
N GLN A 95 13.68 15.51 6.64
CA GLN A 95 14.42 14.88 7.73
C GLN A 95 14.43 13.36 7.59
N CYS A 96 13.27 12.75 7.33
CA CYS A 96 13.13 11.31 7.12
C CYS A 96 11.82 11.01 6.37
N CYS A 97 11.85 10.03 5.47
CA CYS A 97 10.67 9.60 4.72
C CYS A 97 9.86 8.48 5.39
N PHE A 98 10.22 8.08 6.59
CA PHE A 98 9.43 7.13 7.39
C PHE A 98 9.47 7.52 8.86
N ARG A 99 8.55 6.95 9.64
CA ARG A 99 8.48 7.09 11.11
C ARG A 99 8.38 5.70 11.73
N VAL A 100 9.06 5.48 12.83
CA VAL A 100 8.86 4.30 13.69
C VAL A 100 8.15 4.76 14.95
N LEU A 101 6.97 4.19 15.17
CA LEU A 101 6.06 4.55 16.24
C LEU A 101 5.86 3.35 17.16
N TYR A 102 5.60 3.61 18.44
CA TYR A 102 5.24 2.57 19.39
C TYR A 102 4.06 3.01 20.26
N TYR A 103 3.21 2.05 20.58
CA TYR A 103 2.13 2.24 21.54
C TYR A 103 1.87 0.93 22.26
N GLU A 104 1.96 0.92 23.60
CA GLU A 104 1.85 -0.27 24.44
C GLU A 104 2.67 -1.45 23.91
N ASN A 105 2.03 -2.41 23.23
CA ASN A 105 2.63 -3.62 22.69
C ASN A 105 2.74 -3.60 21.15
N ARG A 106 2.57 -2.46 20.51
CA ARG A 106 2.62 -2.33 19.04
C ARG A 106 3.82 -1.55 18.58
N ILE A 107 4.53 -2.09 17.59
CA ILE A 107 5.51 -1.40 16.75
C ILE A 107 4.81 -1.06 15.43
N ALA A 108 4.87 0.20 15.00
CA ALA A 108 4.34 0.63 13.74
C ALA A 108 5.38 1.40 12.92
N VAL A 109 5.37 1.18 11.62
CA VAL A 109 6.19 1.90 10.65
C VAL A 109 5.26 2.59 9.65
N GLU A 110 5.35 3.91 9.57
CA GLU A 110 4.67 4.71 8.57
C GLU A 110 5.67 5.18 7.53
N CYS A 111 5.43 4.83 6.27
CA CYS A 111 6.31 5.16 5.16
C CYS A 111 5.63 6.12 4.19
N PHE A 112 6.37 7.14 3.76
CA PHE A 112 5.99 7.92 2.58
C PHE A 112 6.17 7.03 1.34
N HIS A 113 5.11 6.87 0.56
CA HIS A 113 5.04 5.87 -0.52
C HIS A 113 6.06 6.09 -1.66
N ALA A 114 6.79 7.22 -1.67
CA ALA A 114 7.89 7.42 -2.59
C ALA A 114 9.14 6.58 -2.29
N VAL A 115 9.23 5.96 -1.13
CA VAL A 115 10.41 5.19 -0.70
C VAL A 115 10.24 3.70 -0.98
N THR A 116 9.08 3.16 -0.65
CA THR A 116 8.77 1.73 -0.72
C THR A 116 7.27 1.51 -0.86
N ASP A 117 6.85 0.31 -1.22
CA ASP A 117 5.47 -0.15 -1.21
C ASP A 117 5.16 -1.02 0.02
N GLY A 118 3.91 -1.51 0.10
CA GLY A 118 3.47 -2.35 1.22
C GLY A 118 4.31 -3.62 1.40
N GLY A 119 4.81 -4.21 0.31
CA GLY A 119 5.69 -5.39 0.35
C GLY A 119 7.04 -5.07 0.97
N GLY A 120 7.74 -4.04 0.47
CA GLY A 120 9.03 -3.62 1.02
C GLY A 120 8.90 -3.07 2.45
N GLY A 121 7.81 -2.34 2.76
CA GLY A 121 7.52 -1.88 4.12
C GLY A 121 7.29 -3.04 5.10
N MET A 122 6.63 -4.13 4.66
CA MET A 122 6.44 -5.32 5.48
C MET A 122 7.76 -6.07 5.74
N VAL A 123 8.66 -6.15 4.76
CA VAL A 123 10.00 -6.70 4.94
C VAL A 123 10.80 -5.88 5.96
N PHE A 124 10.73 -4.56 5.87
CA PHE A 124 11.37 -3.67 6.84
C PHE A 124 10.80 -3.87 8.26
N LEU A 125 9.47 -3.91 8.42
CA LEU A 125 8.82 -4.14 9.72
C LEU A 125 9.23 -5.49 10.33
N LYS A 126 9.19 -6.57 9.54
CA LYS A 126 9.54 -7.90 10.02
C LYS A 126 10.99 -7.96 10.51
N THR A 127 11.92 -7.38 9.74
CA THR A 127 13.34 -7.33 10.10
C THR A 127 13.56 -6.46 11.35
N LEU A 128 12.86 -5.33 11.46
CA LEU A 128 12.88 -4.47 12.65
C LEU A 128 12.36 -5.20 13.89
N THR A 129 11.24 -5.91 13.74
CA THR A 129 10.65 -6.70 14.85
C THR A 129 11.58 -7.84 15.26
N ALA A 130 12.21 -8.53 14.31
CA ALA A 130 13.19 -9.58 14.61
C ALA A 130 14.40 -9.02 15.37
N ALA A 131 14.98 -7.92 14.92
CA ALA A 131 16.10 -7.28 15.62
C ALA A 131 15.70 -6.82 17.03
N TYR A 132 14.50 -6.24 17.19
CA TYR A 132 13.97 -5.86 18.48
C TYR A 132 13.82 -7.06 19.45
N LEU A 133 13.19 -8.14 18.98
CA LEU A 133 13.00 -9.35 19.79
C LEU A 133 14.34 -10.01 20.16
N SER A 134 15.31 -10.02 19.25
CA SER A 134 16.65 -10.50 19.53
C SER A 134 17.35 -9.69 20.64
N LEU A 135 17.17 -8.35 20.65
CA LEU A 135 17.73 -7.48 21.69
C LEU A 135 17.05 -7.65 23.05
N VAL A 136 15.72 -7.84 23.07
CA VAL A 136 14.94 -7.93 24.32
C VAL A 136 15.10 -9.30 24.97
N HIS A 137 15.06 -10.38 24.18
CA HIS A 137 15.03 -11.76 24.67
C HIS A 137 16.36 -12.51 24.54
N GLY A 138 17.37 -11.92 23.88
CA GLY A 138 18.63 -12.59 23.64
C GLY A 138 18.56 -13.80 22.71
N ILE A 139 17.53 -13.85 21.84
CA ILE A 139 17.28 -14.97 20.92
C ILE A 139 17.85 -14.71 19.53
N ALA A 140 18.36 -15.74 18.89
CA ALA A 140 18.77 -15.68 17.49
C ALA A 140 17.56 -15.94 16.59
N ILE A 141 17.22 -14.98 15.73
CA ILE A 141 16.14 -15.11 14.75
C ILE A 141 16.77 -15.24 13.37
N PRO A 142 16.56 -16.36 12.65
CA PRO A 142 17.14 -16.57 11.34
C PRO A 142 16.50 -15.67 10.28
N ALA A 143 17.27 -15.35 9.23
CA ALA A 143 16.71 -14.75 8.03
C ALA A 143 15.74 -15.71 7.33
N GLY A 144 14.70 -15.17 6.74
CA GLY A 144 13.66 -15.94 6.06
C GLY A 144 12.28 -15.32 6.23
N PHE A 145 11.34 -15.74 5.41
CA PHE A 145 9.95 -15.25 5.44
C PHE A 145 9.82 -13.72 5.39
N GLY A 146 10.77 -13.05 4.75
CA GLY A 146 10.83 -11.58 4.65
C GLY A 146 11.60 -10.91 5.80
N VAL A 147 12.17 -11.65 6.74
CA VAL A 147 13.19 -11.16 7.68
C VAL A 147 14.55 -11.23 6.97
N LEU A 148 15.25 -10.11 6.89
CA LEU A 148 16.57 -10.03 6.26
C LEU A 148 17.69 -10.22 7.31
N ASP A 149 18.78 -10.81 6.88
CA ASP A 149 20.01 -10.82 7.68
C ASP A 149 20.58 -9.40 7.78
N ILE A 150 20.59 -8.84 9.00
CA ILE A 150 21.07 -7.48 9.25
C ILE A 150 22.60 -7.35 9.14
N SER A 151 23.33 -8.46 9.21
CA SER A 151 24.79 -8.48 9.04
C SER A 151 25.20 -8.51 7.57
N ALA A 152 24.30 -8.94 6.67
CA ALA A 152 24.56 -9.00 5.26
C ALA A 152 24.46 -7.61 4.60
N ALA A 153 25.34 -7.35 3.63
CA ALA A 153 25.25 -6.14 2.82
C ALA A 153 23.99 -6.16 1.94
N PRO A 154 23.34 -5.00 1.73
CA PRO A 154 22.19 -4.92 0.82
C PRO A 154 22.61 -5.22 -0.61
N THR A 155 21.83 -6.02 -1.34
CA THR A 155 22.11 -6.35 -2.73
C THR A 155 21.78 -5.20 -3.68
N ALA A 156 22.35 -5.21 -4.86
CA ALA A 156 22.05 -4.20 -5.89
C ALA A 156 20.57 -4.29 -6.34
N GLU A 157 20.03 -5.52 -6.42
CA GLU A 157 18.64 -5.74 -6.82
C GLU A 157 17.65 -5.21 -5.78
N GLU A 158 17.89 -5.42 -4.48
CA GLU A 158 17.06 -4.87 -3.40
C GLU A 158 16.93 -3.34 -3.48
N GLN A 159 17.92 -2.66 -4.06
CA GLN A 159 17.97 -1.21 -4.20
C GLN A 159 17.56 -0.71 -5.59
N ALA A 160 17.29 -1.59 -6.55
CA ALA A 160 17.03 -1.24 -7.95
C ALA A 160 15.62 -0.70 -8.17
N ASP A 161 15.47 0.26 -9.09
CA ASP A 161 14.19 0.61 -9.72
C ASP A 161 13.90 -0.41 -10.84
N LEU A 162 13.11 -1.42 -10.54
CA LEU A 162 12.77 -2.48 -11.50
C LEU A 162 11.75 -2.05 -12.56
N PHE A 163 11.14 -0.86 -12.47
CA PHE A 163 10.20 -0.40 -13.51
C PHE A 163 10.88 -0.26 -14.88
N THR A 164 12.10 0.24 -14.91
CA THR A 164 12.83 0.46 -16.17
C THR A 164 13.19 -0.84 -16.87
N THR A 165 13.55 -1.88 -16.12
CA THR A 165 13.92 -3.20 -16.64
C THR A 165 12.72 -4.08 -16.97
N ALA A 166 11.60 -3.90 -16.24
CA ALA A 166 10.36 -4.64 -16.41
C ALA A 166 9.44 -4.07 -17.51
N ALA A 167 9.76 -2.89 -18.06
CA ALA A 167 8.96 -2.25 -19.09
C ALA A 167 8.92 -3.09 -20.38
N GLY A 168 7.70 -3.41 -20.85
CA GLY A 168 7.48 -4.04 -22.13
C GLY A 168 7.81 -3.11 -23.32
N LYS A 169 7.91 -3.69 -24.52
CA LYS A 169 8.15 -2.93 -25.77
C LYS A 169 6.95 -2.04 -26.14
N THR A 170 5.74 -2.50 -25.85
CA THR A 170 4.48 -1.84 -26.22
C THR A 170 3.83 -1.27 -24.95
N ALA A 171 3.42 -0.01 -25.01
CA ALA A 171 2.68 0.63 -23.94
C ALA A 171 1.16 0.48 -24.16
N LEU A 172 0.42 0.12 -23.11
CA LEU A 172 -1.03 0.10 -23.15
C LEU A 172 -1.62 1.49 -22.96
N SER A 173 -2.74 1.75 -23.65
CA SER A 173 -3.53 2.95 -23.39
C SER A 173 -4.08 2.93 -21.96
N ARG A 174 -4.03 4.11 -21.29
CA ARG A 174 -4.63 4.31 -19.97
C ARG A 174 -6.05 4.84 -20.02
N LYS A 175 -6.67 4.86 -21.22
CA LYS A 175 -8.07 5.28 -21.35
C LYS A 175 -8.96 4.24 -20.68
N GLU A 176 -9.54 4.60 -19.57
CA GLU A 176 -10.58 3.84 -18.88
C GLU A 176 -11.75 4.77 -18.60
N GLU A 177 -12.95 4.22 -18.48
CA GLU A 177 -14.13 4.96 -18.08
C GLU A 177 -14.03 5.41 -16.63
N ASN A 178 -14.64 6.56 -16.32
CA ASN A 178 -14.67 7.06 -14.95
C ASN A 178 -15.55 6.17 -14.07
N ALA A 179 -15.11 5.97 -12.83
CA ALA A 179 -15.85 5.21 -11.85
C ALA A 179 -16.92 6.05 -11.17
N LEU A 180 -17.91 5.37 -10.64
CA LEU A 180 -18.90 5.89 -9.73
C LEU A 180 -18.20 6.41 -8.46
N ARG A 181 -18.60 7.59 -7.98
CA ARG A 181 -18.02 8.18 -6.77
C ARG A 181 -18.99 8.08 -5.61
N LEU A 182 -18.52 7.52 -4.53
CA LEU A 182 -19.20 7.62 -3.25
C LEU A 182 -19.07 9.05 -2.73
N ARG A 183 -20.19 9.62 -2.30
CA ARG A 183 -20.26 10.97 -1.73
C ARG A 183 -20.89 10.89 -0.35
N GLY A 184 -20.25 11.50 0.63
CA GLY A 184 -20.74 11.64 1.99
C GLY A 184 -20.09 12.83 2.68
N PRO A 185 -20.54 13.20 3.89
CA PRO A 185 -19.86 14.20 4.70
C PRO A 185 -18.43 13.72 4.96
N ARG A 186 -17.48 14.64 4.94
CA ARG A 186 -16.10 14.36 5.33
C ARG A 186 -15.98 14.64 6.83
N GLU A 187 -15.18 13.81 7.48
CA GLU A 187 -14.77 14.10 8.84
C GLU A 187 -14.01 15.43 8.92
N GLU A 188 -14.26 16.16 9.97
CA GLU A 188 -13.53 17.40 10.27
C GLU A 188 -12.09 17.07 10.64
N ASP A 189 -11.17 17.98 10.32
CA ASP A 189 -9.74 17.96 10.72
C ASP A 189 -8.91 16.74 10.26
N GLY A 190 -9.37 15.97 9.27
CA GLY A 190 -8.61 14.84 8.74
C GLY A 190 -8.60 13.61 9.65
N PHE A 191 -9.58 13.48 10.52
CA PHE A 191 -9.84 12.26 11.29
C PHE A 191 -10.08 11.10 10.35
N LEU A 192 -9.53 9.93 10.71
CA LEU A 192 -9.71 8.68 10.00
C LEU A 192 -10.53 7.73 10.87
N HIS A 193 -11.66 7.28 10.36
CA HIS A 193 -12.30 6.10 10.91
C HIS A 193 -11.55 4.85 10.44
N LEU A 194 -11.13 4.04 11.38
CA LEU A 194 -10.44 2.80 11.12
C LEU A 194 -11.27 1.63 11.67
N ILE A 195 -11.94 0.93 10.76
CA ILE A 195 -12.65 -0.31 11.08
C ILE A 195 -11.68 -1.47 10.92
N ILE A 196 -11.55 -2.29 11.95
CA ILE A 196 -10.68 -3.46 11.96
C ILE A 196 -11.57 -4.70 12.05
N ALA A 197 -11.52 -5.57 11.04
CA ALA A 197 -12.14 -6.87 11.10
C ALA A 197 -11.07 -7.96 11.14
N SER A 198 -11.30 -8.98 11.96
CA SER A 198 -10.46 -10.18 12.07
C SER A 198 -11.29 -11.37 11.64
N ILE A 199 -10.87 -12.04 10.58
CA ILE A 199 -11.60 -13.15 9.98
C ILE A 199 -10.72 -14.40 10.07
N PRO A 200 -11.21 -15.56 10.54
CA PRO A 200 -10.47 -16.81 10.45
C PRO A 200 -10.06 -17.07 8.99
N GLN A 201 -8.75 -17.22 8.75
CA GLN A 201 -8.21 -17.35 7.39
C GLN A 201 -8.80 -18.55 6.64
N GLU A 202 -9.01 -19.66 7.36
CA GLU A 202 -9.57 -20.89 6.80
C GLU A 202 -11.00 -20.67 6.27
N GLN A 203 -11.85 -19.98 7.03
CA GLN A 203 -13.22 -19.66 6.62
C GLN A 203 -13.22 -18.75 5.39
N LEU A 204 -12.36 -17.75 5.35
CA LEU A 204 -12.24 -16.84 4.21
C LEU A 204 -11.76 -17.55 2.95
N LEU A 205 -10.80 -18.48 3.10
CA LEU A 205 -10.33 -19.32 2.00
C LEU A 205 -11.41 -20.29 1.52
N ALA A 206 -12.15 -20.95 2.44
CA ALA A 206 -13.23 -21.83 2.09
C ALA A 206 -14.33 -21.10 1.29
N LEU A 207 -14.70 -19.89 1.71
CA LEU A 207 -15.67 -19.07 1.00
C LEU A 207 -15.16 -18.66 -0.40
N ALA A 208 -13.88 -18.28 -0.52
CA ALA A 208 -13.29 -17.97 -1.82
C ALA A 208 -13.28 -19.19 -2.75
N HIS A 209 -12.95 -20.37 -2.24
CA HIS A 209 -13.00 -21.62 -2.99
C HIS A 209 -14.45 -21.99 -3.41
N GLN A 210 -15.44 -21.80 -2.54
CA GLN A 210 -16.84 -22.02 -2.87
C GLN A 210 -17.30 -21.15 -4.05
N HIS A 211 -16.80 -19.93 -4.13
CA HIS A 211 -17.09 -19.00 -5.23
C HIS A 211 -16.09 -19.11 -6.40
N HIS A 212 -15.20 -20.12 -6.41
CA HIS A 212 -14.18 -20.32 -7.45
C HIS A 212 -13.33 -19.07 -7.73
N CYS A 213 -12.96 -18.32 -6.70
CA CYS A 213 -12.23 -17.08 -6.84
C CYS A 213 -11.10 -16.93 -5.78
N THR A 214 -10.23 -15.96 -5.98
CA THR A 214 -9.20 -15.59 -5.01
C THR A 214 -9.82 -14.76 -3.87
N VAL A 215 -9.18 -14.76 -2.69
CA VAL A 215 -9.58 -13.91 -1.56
C VAL A 215 -9.67 -12.43 -1.97
N THR A 216 -8.75 -11.96 -2.81
CA THR A 216 -8.77 -10.58 -3.32
C THR A 216 -10.01 -10.32 -4.18
N ALA A 217 -10.37 -11.26 -5.05
CA ALA A 217 -11.57 -11.15 -5.89
C ALA A 217 -12.85 -11.18 -5.06
N LEU A 218 -12.92 -12.07 -4.06
CA LEU A 218 -14.05 -12.14 -3.14
C LEU A 218 -14.25 -10.82 -2.39
N LEU A 219 -13.19 -10.30 -1.75
CA LEU A 219 -13.28 -9.04 -1.01
C LEU A 219 -13.61 -7.86 -1.93
N ALA A 220 -13.03 -7.80 -3.14
CA ALA A 220 -13.38 -6.78 -4.12
C ALA A 220 -14.83 -6.87 -4.58
N ALA A 221 -15.39 -8.09 -4.73
CA ALA A 221 -16.79 -8.29 -5.06
C ALA A 221 -17.74 -7.82 -3.94
N VAL A 222 -17.41 -8.11 -2.68
CA VAL A 222 -18.15 -7.59 -1.51
C VAL A 222 -18.11 -6.07 -1.47
N MET A 223 -16.94 -5.46 -1.72
CA MET A 223 -16.80 -4.01 -1.81
C MET A 223 -17.65 -3.44 -2.96
N LEU A 224 -17.68 -4.09 -4.14
CA LEU A 224 -18.54 -3.68 -5.25
C LEU A 224 -20.01 -3.77 -4.90
N GLN A 225 -20.44 -4.80 -4.20
CA GLN A 225 -21.81 -4.94 -3.71
C GLN A 225 -22.20 -3.75 -2.82
N SER A 226 -21.31 -3.35 -1.90
CA SER A 226 -21.52 -2.17 -1.05
C SER A 226 -21.59 -0.87 -1.87
N VAL A 227 -20.71 -0.69 -2.87
CA VAL A 227 -20.74 0.46 -3.78
C VAL A 227 -22.07 0.53 -4.54
N LEU A 228 -22.55 -0.61 -5.05
CA LEU A 228 -23.81 -0.68 -5.79
C LEU A 228 -25.03 -0.37 -4.91
N ALA A 229 -25.03 -0.86 -3.64
CA ALA A 229 -26.09 -0.57 -2.67
C ALA A 229 -26.16 0.93 -2.31
N LEU A 230 -25.02 1.60 -2.21
CA LEU A 230 -24.92 3.03 -1.89
C LEU A 230 -25.09 3.94 -3.10
N ALA A 231 -25.07 3.37 -4.30
CA ALA A 231 -25.21 4.14 -5.55
C ALA A 231 -26.60 4.76 -5.65
N LYS A 232 -26.69 6.10 -5.68
CA LYS A 232 -27.95 6.82 -5.96
C LYS A 232 -28.31 6.64 -7.43
N LYS A 233 -29.61 6.44 -7.73
CA LYS A 233 -30.15 6.24 -9.10
C LYS A 233 -29.70 7.27 -10.15
N ASN A 234 -29.18 8.45 -9.74
CA ASN A 234 -28.85 9.57 -10.61
C ASN A 234 -27.34 9.81 -10.80
N GLN A 235 -26.47 8.83 -10.60
CA GLN A 235 -25.01 9.03 -10.76
C GLN A 235 -24.47 8.89 -12.19
N GLY A 236 -25.34 8.86 -13.18
CA GLY A 236 -24.96 8.82 -14.61
C GLY A 236 -24.38 7.49 -15.07
N ASN A 237 -23.81 7.49 -16.28
CA ASN A 237 -23.27 6.31 -16.96
C ASN A 237 -21.89 5.89 -16.42
N ARG A 238 -21.73 5.68 -15.10
CA ARG A 238 -20.43 5.36 -14.50
C ARG A 238 -20.42 3.95 -13.95
N TRP A 239 -19.33 3.25 -14.17
CA TRP A 239 -19.08 1.93 -13.64
C TRP A 239 -18.80 1.96 -12.14
N ALA A 240 -19.27 0.96 -11.41
CA ALA A 240 -18.80 0.67 -10.06
C ALA A 240 -17.47 -0.09 -10.20
N LYS A 241 -16.37 0.47 -9.67
CA LYS A 241 -15.04 -0.12 -9.82
C LYS A 241 -14.30 -0.16 -8.51
N VAL A 242 -13.55 -1.23 -8.29
CA VAL A 242 -12.56 -1.35 -7.23
C VAL A 242 -11.17 -1.33 -7.85
N THR A 243 -10.31 -0.49 -7.33
CA THR A 243 -8.89 -0.46 -7.66
C THR A 243 -8.17 -1.52 -6.84
N VAL A 244 -7.51 -2.47 -7.49
CA VAL A 244 -6.79 -3.57 -6.86
C VAL A 244 -5.29 -3.37 -7.04
N ALA A 245 -4.56 -3.28 -5.94
CA ALA A 245 -3.10 -3.20 -5.96
C ALA A 245 -2.49 -4.56 -6.33
N VAL A 246 -1.52 -4.55 -7.24
CA VAL A 246 -0.81 -5.73 -7.74
C VAL A 246 0.68 -5.59 -7.42
N ASP A 247 1.21 -6.53 -6.64
CA ASP A 247 2.64 -6.67 -6.43
C ASP A 247 3.30 -7.25 -7.68
N LEU A 248 4.09 -6.43 -8.38
CA LEU A 248 4.74 -6.82 -9.62
C LEU A 248 5.86 -7.85 -9.41
N ARG A 249 6.41 -7.98 -8.20
CA ARG A 249 7.40 -9.02 -7.88
C ARG A 249 6.84 -10.42 -8.11
N ARG A 250 5.55 -10.61 -7.80
CA ARG A 250 4.85 -11.89 -8.01
C ARG A 250 4.59 -12.20 -9.48
N VAL A 251 4.43 -11.18 -10.32
CA VAL A 251 4.05 -11.33 -11.73
C VAL A 251 5.26 -11.27 -12.66
N LEU A 252 6.19 -10.35 -12.40
CA LEU A 252 7.36 -10.09 -13.27
C LEU A 252 8.66 -10.63 -12.68
N GLY A 253 8.69 -10.96 -11.39
CA GLY A 253 9.88 -11.34 -10.64
C GLY A 253 10.62 -10.15 -10.04
N GLY A 254 11.68 -10.45 -9.30
CA GLY A 254 12.55 -9.45 -8.67
C GLY A 254 12.40 -9.36 -7.15
N SER A 255 13.41 -8.82 -6.49
CA SER A 255 13.53 -8.76 -5.02
C SER A 255 13.71 -7.34 -4.49
N THR A 256 13.40 -6.30 -5.28
CA THR A 256 13.56 -4.91 -4.85
C THR A 256 12.73 -4.59 -3.60
N LEU A 257 13.30 -3.80 -2.68
CA LEU A 257 12.60 -3.25 -1.53
C LEU A 257 11.95 -1.89 -1.84
N ARG A 258 12.18 -1.36 -3.03
CA ARG A 258 11.59 -0.10 -3.50
C ARG A 258 10.20 -0.36 -4.09
N ASN A 259 9.52 0.70 -4.56
CA ASN A 259 8.20 0.52 -5.17
C ASN A 259 8.27 -0.37 -6.39
N PHE A 260 7.49 -1.45 -6.38
CA PHE A 260 7.29 -2.29 -7.55
C PHE A 260 5.86 -2.86 -7.54
N ALA A 261 4.90 -1.95 -7.47
CA ALA A 261 3.48 -2.26 -7.50
C ALA A 261 2.75 -1.39 -8.52
N LEU A 262 1.70 -1.92 -9.12
CA LEU A 262 0.75 -1.21 -9.96
C LEU A 262 -0.67 -1.49 -9.47
N ALA A 263 -1.63 -0.77 -10.05
CA ALA A 263 -3.04 -0.99 -9.80
C ALA A 263 -3.77 -1.37 -11.09
N VAL A 264 -4.79 -2.22 -10.95
CA VAL A 264 -5.78 -2.53 -11.98
C VAL A 264 -7.16 -2.18 -11.47
N ASN A 265 -8.07 -1.79 -12.36
CA ASN A 265 -9.44 -1.51 -12.00
C ASN A 265 -10.33 -2.65 -12.48
N VAL A 266 -11.13 -3.18 -11.57
CA VAL A 266 -12.14 -4.21 -11.85
C VAL A 266 -13.50 -3.70 -11.43
N GLY A 267 -14.56 -4.09 -12.14
CA GLY A 267 -15.89 -3.58 -11.80
C GLY A 267 -16.98 -4.00 -12.77
N VAL A 268 -18.17 -3.47 -12.53
CA VAL A 268 -19.38 -3.77 -13.31
C VAL A 268 -20.14 -2.49 -13.66
N ASP A 269 -20.95 -2.58 -14.70
CA ASP A 269 -21.84 -1.52 -15.12
C ASP A 269 -23.20 -1.62 -14.40
N PRO A 270 -23.53 -0.71 -13.48
CA PRO A 270 -24.78 -0.78 -12.73
C PRO A 270 -26.04 -0.58 -13.60
N ARG A 271 -25.89 -0.13 -14.85
CA ARG A 271 -27.02 0.03 -15.78
C ARG A 271 -27.58 -1.30 -16.29
N LEU A 272 -26.78 -2.37 -16.20
CA LEU A 272 -27.19 -3.70 -16.66
C LEU A 272 -28.09 -4.43 -15.65
N GLY A 273 -28.36 -3.83 -14.48
CA GLY A 273 -29.26 -4.37 -13.47
C GLY A 273 -28.58 -4.65 -12.14
N SER A 274 -29.25 -5.46 -11.30
CA SER A 274 -28.70 -5.94 -10.03
C SER A 274 -27.77 -7.12 -10.26
N TYR A 275 -26.78 -7.25 -9.38
CA TYR A 275 -25.80 -8.33 -9.43
C TYR A 275 -25.85 -9.12 -8.12
N THR A 276 -25.84 -10.43 -8.21
CA THR A 276 -25.59 -11.33 -7.08
C THR A 276 -24.10 -11.32 -6.72
N LEU A 277 -23.77 -11.79 -5.50
CA LEU A 277 -22.35 -11.92 -5.11
C LEU A 277 -21.61 -12.89 -6.02
N GLU A 278 -22.25 -13.97 -6.47
CA GLU A 278 -21.66 -14.93 -7.40
C GLU A 278 -21.32 -14.30 -8.77
N GLU A 279 -22.20 -13.49 -9.32
CA GLU A 279 -21.93 -12.76 -10.56
C GLU A 279 -20.79 -11.74 -10.40
N LEU A 280 -20.75 -11.05 -9.26
CA LEU A 280 -19.67 -10.10 -8.95
C LEU A 280 -18.32 -10.80 -8.79
N THR A 281 -18.26 -11.91 -8.04
CA THR A 281 -17.01 -12.66 -7.86
C THR A 281 -16.49 -13.22 -9.17
N ARG A 282 -17.37 -13.77 -10.02
CA ARG A 282 -17.03 -14.27 -11.35
C ARG A 282 -16.51 -13.14 -12.26
N ALA A 283 -17.20 -12.01 -12.30
CA ALA A 283 -16.81 -10.86 -13.11
C ALA A 283 -15.44 -10.28 -12.68
N VAL A 284 -15.24 -10.14 -11.35
CA VAL A 284 -13.98 -9.61 -10.80
C VAL A 284 -12.82 -10.59 -11.05
N GLN A 285 -13.01 -11.89 -10.79
CA GLN A 285 -11.96 -12.88 -11.01
C GLN A 285 -11.55 -12.92 -12.48
N SER A 286 -12.49 -13.00 -13.42
CA SER A 286 -12.21 -12.99 -14.86
C SER A 286 -11.45 -11.73 -15.30
N GLN A 287 -11.80 -10.56 -14.77
CA GLN A 287 -11.09 -9.32 -15.07
C GLN A 287 -9.67 -9.32 -14.49
N LEU A 288 -9.47 -9.85 -13.27
CA LEU A 288 -8.13 -9.99 -12.70
C LEU A 288 -7.27 -10.94 -13.53
N ASP A 289 -7.79 -12.10 -13.88
CA ASP A 289 -7.07 -13.10 -14.67
C ASP A 289 -6.62 -12.56 -16.03
N SER A 290 -7.47 -11.75 -16.68
CA SER A 290 -7.14 -11.13 -17.96
C SER A 290 -6.16 -9.95 -17.85
N GLN A 291 -6.24 -9.16 -16.76
CA GLN A 291 -5.44 -7.95 -16.59
C GLN A 291 -4.09 -8.19 -15.87
N VAL A 292 -4.01 -9.19 -14.96
CA VAL A 292 -2.82 -9.43 -14.12
C VAL A 292 -1.96 -10.54 -14.75
N THR A 293 -1.69 -10.43 -16.03
CA THR A 293 -0.75 -11.30 -16.74
C THR A 293 0.63 -10.62 -16.87
N ARG A 294 1.68 -11.42 -17.08
CA ARG A 294 3.04 -10.88 -17.30
C ARG A 294 3.08 -9.85 -18.42
N GLN A 295 2.42 -10.15 -19.56
CA GLN A 295 2.39 -9.28 -20.73
C GLN A 295 1.64 -7.97 -20.44
N GLN A 296 0.46 -8.05 -19.82
CA GLN A 296 -0.34 -6.89 -19.49
C GLN A 296 0.37 -5.97 -18.46
N MET A 297 0.96 -6.57 -17.44
CA MET A 297 1.69 -5.78 -16.43
C MET A 297 2.95 -5.13 -17.03
N ALA A 298 3.73 -5.83 -17.85
CA ALA A 298 4.88 -5.25 -18.53
C ALA A 298 4.49 -4.09 -19.46
N ALA A 299 3.37 -4.20 -20.16
CA ALA A 299 2.85 -3.14 -21.03
C ALA A 299 2.31 -1.93 -20.23
N ARG A 300 1.70 -2.16 -19.05
CA ARG A 300 1.31 -1.08 -18.12
C ARG A 300 2.54 -0.39 -17.51
N VAL A 301 3.59 -1.14 -17.16
CA VAL A 301 4.88 -0.58 -16.74
C VAL A 301 5.46 0.30 -17.83
N ALA A 302 5.46 -0.16 -19.11
CA ALA A 302 5.93 0.64 -20.24
C ALA A 302 5.15 1.97 -20.39
N ALA A 303 3.84 1.94 -20.22
CA ALA A 303 3.00 3.14 -20.25
C ALA A 303 3.33 4.16 -19.14
N ASN A 304 3.92 3.71 -18.02
CA ASN A 304 4.42 4.58 -16.95
C ASN A 304 5.81 5.12 -17.25
N VAL A 305 6.70 4.29 -17.80
CA VAL A 305 8.12 4.61 -18.01
C VAL A 305 8.33 5.53 -19.21
N GLN A 306 7.63 5.28 -20.33
CA GLN A 306 7.82 6.02 -21.58
C GLN A 306 7.64 7.53 -21.43
N PRO A 307 6.59 8.08 -20.79
CA PRO A 307 6.46 9.53 -20.62
C PRO A 307 7.60 10.15 -19.80
N ALA A 308 8.12 9.43 -18.80
CA ALA A 308 9.22 9.91 -17.97
C ALA A 308 10.57 9.98 -18.72
N GLN A 309 10.70 9.28 -19.84
CA GLN A 309 11.87 9.30 -20.70
C GLN A 309 11.85 10.45 -21.73
N ASN A 310 10.70 11.10 -21.92
CA ASN A 310 10.57 12.21 -22.87
C ASN A 310 11.44 13.39 -22.47
N PHE A 311 12.24 13.90 -23.41
CA PHE A 311 13.19 14.98 -23.18
C PHE A 311 12.51 16.25 -22.65
N PHE A 312 11.37 16.66 -23.23
CA PHE A 312 10.66 17.89 -22.80
C PHE A 312 10.12 17.76 -21.37
N ILE A 313 9.63 16.58 -20.99
CA ILE A 313 9.20 16.31 -19.62
C ILE A 313 10.41 16.33 -18.67
N ARG A 314 11.55 15.81 -19.09
CA ARG A 314 12.76 15.81 -18.28
C ARG A 314 13.32 17.22 -18.06
N ALA A 315 13.33 18.04 -19.09
CA ALA A 315 13.83 19.42 -19.05
C ALA A 315 12.87 20.42 -18.40
N MET A 316 11.62 20.04 -18.14
CA MET A 316 10.62 20.90 -17.52
C MET A 316 10.97 21.24 -16.07
N PRO A 317 10.97 22.51 -15.64
CA PRO A 317 11.18 22.91 -14.24
C PRO A 317 10.17 22.24 -13.29
N LEU A 318 10.64 21.86 -12.11
CA LEU A 318 9.86 21.07 -11.16
C LEU A 318 8.51 21.67 -10.75
N PRO A 319 8.33 23.00 -10.55
CA PRO A 319 7.02 23.57 -10.25
C PRO A 319 5.99 23.32 -11.35
N LEU A 320 6.39 23.55 -12.61
CA LEU A 320 5.54 23.33 -13.77
C LEU A 320 5.24 21.82 -13.96
N LYS A 321 6.24 20.98 -13.78
CA LYS A 321 6.09 19.52 -13.80
C LYS A 321 5.08 19.03 -12.76
N ASN A 322 5.15 19.55 -11.53
CA ASN A 322 4.21 19.20 -10.47
C ASN A 322 2.77 19.60 -10.83
N PHE A 323 2.61 20.80 -11.43
CA PHE A 323 1.30 21.25 -11.89
C PHE A 323 0.73 20.32 -12.97
N VAL A 324 1.53 19.99 -13.98
CA VAL A 324 1.12 19.08 -15.06
C VAL A 324 0.82 17.68 -14.52
N LEU A 325 1.71 17.12 -13.68
CA LEU A 325 1.51 15.79 -13.08
C LEU A 325 0.23 15.74 -12.25
N ARG A 326 -0.05 16.79 -11.45
CA ARG A 326 -1.28 16.88 -10.67
C ARG A 326 -2.50 16.94 -11.57
N ALA A 327 -2.50 17.81 -12.57
CA ALA A 327 -3.63 17.95 -13.49
C ALA A 327 -3.92 16.65 -14.28
N VAL A 328 -2.87 15.96 -14.72
CA VAL A 328 -3.00 14.65 -15.38
C VAL A 328 -3.53 13.62 -14.41
N TYR A 329 -3.00 13.56 -13.19
CA TYR A 329 -3.44 12.60 -12.18
C TYR A 329 -4.91 12.81 -11.78
N ASP A 330 -5.33 14.05 -11.56
CA ASP A 330 -6.72 14.39 -11.20
C ASP A 330 -7.70 13.98 -12.31
N ARG A 331 -7.26 14.02 -13.59
CA ARG A 331 -8.11 13.66 -14.73
C ARG A 331 -8.06 12.18 -15.13
N VAL A 332 -6.91 11.55 -15.01
CA VAL A 332 -6.65 10.20 -15.55
C VAL A 332 -6.48 9.16 -14.46
N GLY A 333 -5.97 9.53 -13.28
CA GLY A 333 -5.68 8.62 -12.18
C GLY A 333 -6.84 8.43 -11.21
N GLU A 334 -7.20 9.51 -10.53
CA GLU A 334 -8.16 9.47 -9.41
C GLU A 334 -9.62 9.16 -9.77
N CYS A 335 -10.00 9.32 -11.06
CA CYS A 335 -11.40 9.13 -11.47
C CYS A 335 -11.74 7.67 -11.79
N LYS A 336 -10.81 6.75 -11.69
CA LYS A 336 -10.92 5.41 -12.28
C LYS A 336 -11.38 4.33 -11.30
N GLY A 337 -11.36 4.59 -10.01
CA GLY A 337 -11.85 3.69 -8.97
C GLY A 337 -12.91 4.34 -8.08
N SER A 338 -13.81 3.54 -7.50
CA SER A 338 -14.75 3.95 -6.44
C SER A 338 -14.17 3.70 -5.07
N LEU A 339 -13.50 2.58 -4.91
CA LEU A 339 -12.80 2.10 -3.71
C LEU A 339 -11.44 1.53 -4.10
N ASN A 340 -10.58 1.32 -3.11
CA ASN A 340 -9.27 0.71 -3.30
C ASN A 340 -9.08 -0.47 -2.33
N ILE A 341 -8.50 -1.57 -2.83
CA ILE A 341 -8.08 -2.71 -2.01
C ILE A 341 -6.61 -3.02 -2.27
N SER A 342 -5.86 -3.22 -1.19
CA SER A 342 -4.50 -3.72 -1.24
C SER A 342 -4.35 -4.92 -0.32
N ASN A 343 -4.09 -6.07 -0.89
CA ASN A 343 -3.92 -7.32 -0.18
C ASN A 343 -2.47 -7.78 -0.25
N LEU A 344 -1.76 -7.72 0.89
CA LEU A 344 -0.40 -8.24 1.01
C LEU A 344 -0.35 -9.78 1.04
N GLY A 345 -1.51 -10.43 1.26
CA GLY A 345 -1.63 -11.88 1.31
C GLY A 345 -1.15 -12.46 2.63
N LYS A 346 -0.77 -13.74 2.60
CA LYS A 346 -0.23 -14.46 3.76
C LYS A 346 1.16 -13.93 4.09
N SER A 347 1.33 -13.49 5.32
CA SER A 347 2.60 -13.03 5.88
C SER A 347 3.08 -14.06 6.89
N GLU A 348 4.24 -14.63 6.65
CA GLU A 348 4.87 -15.61 7.56
C GLU A 348 6.03 -14.96 8.29
N LEU A 349 6.40 -15.53 9.42
CA LEU A 349 7.55 -15.14 10.24
C LEU A 349 8.38 -16.38 10.57
N PRO A 350 9.68 -16.24 10.88
CA PRO A 350 10.46 -17.29 11.49
C PRO A 350 9.80 -17.83 12.77
N GLU A 351 9.91 -19.13 13.00
CA GLU A 351 9.23 -19.82 14.11
C GLU A 351 9.58 -19.20 15.48
N GLN A 352 10.82 -18.74 15.64
CA GLN A 352 11.30 -18.06 16.84
C GLN A 352 10.52 -16.79 17.20
N MET A 353 9.84 -16.18 16.24
CA MET A 353 9.02 -14.98 16.45
C MET A 353 7.57 -15.28 16.85
N HIS A 354 7.06 -16.48 16.58
CA HIS A 354 5.66 -16.84 16.81
C HIS A 354 5.20 -16.68 18.26
N PRO A 355 6.01 -17.02 19.29
CA PRO A 355 5.61 -16.82 20.68
C PRO A 355 5.38 -15.35 21.06
N TYR A 356 5.99 -14.42 20.34
CA TYR A 356 6.03 -13.00 20.69
C TYR A 356 5.11 -12.14 19.83
N VAL A 357 4.90 -12.49 18.56
CA VAL A 357 4.08 -11.70 17.64
C VAL A 357 2.65 -12.20 17.63
N GLN A 358 1.71 -11.33 17.97
CA GLN A 358 0.29 -11.64 18.00
C GLN A 358 -0.39 -11.35 16.66
N TYR A 359 -0.15 -10.15 16.09
CA TYR A 359 -0.74 -9.73 14.83
C TYR A 359 0.27 -8.98 13.96
N LEU A 360 0.09 -9.10 12.65
CA LEU A 360 0.63 -8.18 11.66
C LEU A 360 -0.54 -7.40 11.03
N ASP A 361 -0.35 -6.12 10.82
CA ASP A 361 -1.36 -5.24 10.25
C ASP A 361 -0.78 -4.39 9.12
N PHE A 362 -1.65 -4.03 8.21
CA PHE A 362 -1.36 -3.13 7.11
C PHE A 362 -2.48 -2.13 6.94
N THR A 363 -2.17 -0.85 6.73
CA THR A 363 -3.15 0.22 6.56
C THR A 363 -2.68 1.18 5.48
N ILE A 364 -3.53 1.42 4.50
CA ILE A 364 -3.29 2.42 3.46
C ILE A 364 -3.88 3.74 3.92
N GLY A 365 -3.17 4.85 3.67
CA GLY A 365 -3.68 6.19 3.94
C GLY A 365 -4.85 6.57 3.03
N PRO A 366 -5.62 7.57 3.41
CA PRO A 366 -6.75 8.05 2.63
C PRO A 366 -6.32 8.66 1.30
N GLN A 367 -7.21 8.58 0.33
CA GLN A 367 -7.07 9.22 -0.98
C GLN A 367 -8.22 10.20 -1.20
N ALA A 368 -7.94 11.34 -1.81
CA ALA A 368 -8.90 12.45 -1.92
C ALA A 368 -10.20 12.10 -2.64
N THR A 369 -10.16 11.21 -3.61
CA THR A 369 -11.31 10.90 -4.47
C THR A 369 -11.99 9.56 -4.17
N TYR A 370 -11.30 8.63 -3.54
CA TYR A 370 -11.90 7.47 -2.92
C TYR A 370 -11.44 7.40 -1.46
N PRO A 371 -12.30 7.94 -0.62
CA PRO A 371 -11.98 8.07 0.80
C PRO A 371 -11.85 6.72 1.50
N ASN A 372 -12.46 5.67 0.96
CA ASN A 372 -12.54 4.37 1.60
C ASN A 372 -11.52 3.42 0.98
N ASN A 373 -10.57 2.96 1.78
CA ASN A 373 -9.51 2.06 1.39
C ASN A 373 -9.53 0.82 2.26
N CYS A 374 -9.44 -0.36 1.63
CA CYS A 374 -9.34 -1.63 2.31
C CYS A 374 -7.91 -2.17 2.22
N SER A 375 -7.32 -2.48 3.34
CA SER A 375 -6.00 -3.13 3.43
C SER A 375 -6.14 -4.49 4.11
N VAL A 376 -5.45 -5.48 3.57
CA VAL A 376 -5.59 -6.88 4.00
C VAL A 376 -4.23 -7.50 4.21
N VAL A 377 -4.07 -8.22 5.30
CA VAL A 377 -2.91 -9.08 5.57
C VAL A 377 -3.34 -10.27 6.42
N SER A 378 -2.79 -11.46 6.15
CA SER A 378 -3.06 -12.67 6.92
C SER A 378 -1.81 -13.10 7.67
N TYR A 379 -1.93 -13.39 8.98
CA TYR A 379 -0.88 -13.92 9.82
C TYR A 379 -1.45 -14.80 10.92
N GLY A 380 -0.80 -15.91 11.27
CA GLY A 380 -1.18 -16.77 12.39
C GLY A 380 -2.60 -17.36 12.28
N GLY A 381 -3.06 -17.67 11.08
CA GLY A 381 -4.41 -18.22 10.85
C GLY A 381 -5.54 -17.17 10.85
N VAL A 382 -5.21 -15.88 11.00
CA VAL A 382 -6.18 -14.78 11.00
C VAL A 382 -5.90 -13.82 9.84
N THR A 383 -6.92 -13.51 9.07
CA THR A 383 -6.91 -12.42 8.08
C THR A 383 -7.44 -11.16 8.74
N ARG A 384 -6.61 -10.12 8.76
CA ARG A 384 -7.00 -8.81 9.27
C ARG A 384 -7.26 -7.87 8.11
N THR A 385 -8.46 -7.31 8.10
CA THR A 385 -8.83 -6.26 7.16
C THR A 385 -8.92 -4.94 7.91
N ARG A 386 -8.38 -3.88 7.32
CA ARG A 386 -8.50 -2.52 7.83
C ARG A 386 -9.15 -1.65 6.77
N LEU A 387 -10.34 -1.20 7.07
CA LEU A 387 -11.06 -0.23 6.27
C LEU A 387 -10.79 1.15 6.83
N VAL A 388 -10.26 2.03 6.01
CA VAL A 388 -10.04 3.44 6.34
C VAL A 388 -11.14 4.24 5.66
N GLU A 389 -11.88 5.03 6.42
CA GLU A 389 -12.98 5.86 5.95
C GLU A 389 -12.71 7.34 6.25
N LEU A 390 -12.95 8.19 5.26
CA LEU A 390 -13.01 9.65 5.39
C LEU A 390 -14.47 10.10 5.35
N GLY A 391 -15.29 9.61 6.28
CA GLY A 391 -16.64 10.12 6.49
C GLY A 391 -17.73 9.64 5.53
N VAL A 392 -17.61 8.43 4.97
CA VAL A 392 -18.75 7.73 4.39
C VAL A 392 -18.99 6.48 5.23
N GLU A 393 -20.06 6.49 6.00
CA GLU A 393 -20.48 5.35 6.83
C GLU A 393 -20.84 4.18 5.91
N VAL A 394 -19.97 3.19 5.83
CA VAL A 394 -20.31 1.87 5.29
C VAL A 394 -20.77 1.04 6.47
N THR A 395 -22.07 1.06 6.74
CA THR A 395 -22.68 0.17 7.72
C THR A 395 -22.50 -1.26 7.22
N VAL A 396 -21.60 -1.99 7.85
CA VAL A 396 -21.58 -3.46 7.75
C VAL A 396 -22.70 -3.94 8.66
N ASP A 397 -23.84 -4.29 8.06
CA ASP A 397 -24.95 -4.91 8.79
C ASP A 397 -24.46 -6.22 9.39
N SER A 398 -24.15 -6.20 10.68
CA SER A 398 -23.80 -7.40 11.48
C SER A 398 -25.01 -8.28 11.82
N ASN A 399 -26.18 -7.97 11.27
CA ASN A 399 -27.46 -8.60 11.65
C ASN A 399 -27.94 -9.78 10.79
N ASN A 400 -27.13 -10.33 9.89
CA ASN A 400 -27.54 -11.56 9.17
C ASN A 400 -26.97 -12.85 9.76
N GLY A 401 -26.84 -12.92 11.07
CA GLY A 401 -26.39 -14.11 11.81
C GLY A 401 -27.49 -14.87 12.57
N ASN A 402 -28.77 -14.65 12.27
CA ASN A 402 -29.86 -15.45 12.80
C ASN A 402 -31.00 -15.57 11.77
N ALA A 403 -30.92 -16.55 10.90
CA ALA A 403 -32.11 -17.12 10.22
C ALA A 403 -32.01 -18.64 10.34
N HIS A 404 -33.06 -19.19 10.94
CA HIS A 404 -33.33 -20.58 11.24
C HIS A 404 -33.04 -21.56 10.11
#